data_f52bcb12d9b44c8caa516027d33b97ed
#
_entry.id   f52bcb12d9b44c8caa516027d33b97ed
#
_cell.length_a   1.000
_cell.length_b   1.000
_cell.length_c   1.000
_cell.angle_alpha   90.00
_cell.angle_beta   90.00
_cell.angle_gamma   90.00
#
_symmetry.space_group_name_H-M   'P 1'
#
loop_
_entity.id
_entity.type
_entity.pdbx_description
1 polymer ?
#
loop_
_entity_poly.entity_id
_entity_poly.type
_entity_poly.pdbx_seq_one_letter_code
_entity_poly.pdbx_strand_id
1 'polypeptide(L)'
;MGKLLPKYAERWGLSDKTTVAVALVDSQAAVPGAGIGEEGKMLATMGTSTVYMTLGKEPVYVKGMGACSQDSILPGFYAYSAGQSCVGDHFAWVVDNIVPRHYYDEAERLGLSIHGYLRSLAMKQQPGQHGLLALDWWNGNRCVLADMDLTGLILGFRLTTRAEDIYRALIEATAYGARRIIGAFKASGVQVNELYASGGIPMKDPMMMQIYADVLNMPIRVCGSSCGPMLGSAVLAALAAGKEQGGYSDLKCAVDTMGKVSDRVYYPIKHNTLVYDKLYCEFLKLHNYFGCHGNDVMKRLLDAKNSRQIESAPNFV
;
A
#
# COMPACT_ATOMS: atom_id res chain seq x y z
N MET A 1 7.74 -22.54 18.64
CA MET A 1 7.15 -22.00 19.88
C MET A 1 7.56 -22.85 21.06
N GLY A 2 7.72 -22.28 22.24
CA GLY A 2 8.13 -22.97 23.45
C GLY A 2 7.69 -22.19 24.68
N LYS A 3 8.19 -22.64 25.85
CA LYS A 3 8.01 -21.93 27.08
C LYS A 3 9.19 -20.99 27.32
N LEU A 4 8.96 -19.92 28.10
CA LEU A 4 10.00 -19.01 28.49
C LEU A 4 11.05 -19.77 29.33
N LEU A 5 12.33 -19.54 29.03
CA LEU A 5 13.41 -20.17 29.78
C LEU A 5 13.38 -19.69 31.22
N PRO A 6 13.62 -20.59 32.24
CA PRO A 6 13.51 -20.24 33.64
C PRO A 6 14.31 -19.00 34.04
N LYS A 7 15.54 -18.85 33.53
CA LYS A 7 16.41 -17.69 33.80
C LYS A 7 15.80 -16.33 33.39
N TYR A 8 14.99 -16.32 32.32
CA TYR A 8 14.30 -15.10 31.87
C TYR A 8 12.99 -14.91 32.62
N ALA A 9 12.28 -16.00 32.94
CA ALA A 9 11.10 -15.94 33.78
C ALA A 9 11.43 -15.28 35.13
N GLU A 10 12.46 -15.75 35.81
CA GLU A 10 12.95 -15.17 37.06
C GLU A 10 13.37 -13.72 36.91
N ARG A 11 14.22 -13.41 35.90
CA ARG A 11 14.72 -12.06 35.66
C ARG A 11 13.62 -11.03 35.41
N TRP A 12 12.51 -11.44 34.77
CA TRP A 12 11.42 -10.55 34.39
C TRP A 12 10.18 -10.65 35.29
N GLY A 13 10.23 -11.49 36.31
CA GLY A 13 9.10 -11.73 37.21
C GLY A 13 7.91 -12.39 36.51
N LEU A 14 8.17 -13.21 35.50
CA LEU A 14 7.15 -13.92 34.72
C LEU A 14 7.10 -15.40 35.13
N SER A 15 6.00 -16.06 34.78
CA SER A 15 5.87 -17.52 34.95
C SER A 15 6.75 -18.27 33.92
N ASP A 16 7.37 -19.37 34.36
CA ASP A 16 8.01 -20.36 33.46
C ASP A 16 7.03 -21.05 32.52
N LYS A 17 5.71 -20.96 32.81
CA LYS A 17 4.64 -21.41 31.94
C LYS A 17 4.34 -20.44 30.80
N THR A 18 4.89 -19.21 30.82
CA THR A 18 4.70 -18.20 29.77
C THR A 18 5.08 -18.77 28.40
N THR A 19 4.16 -18.70 27.46
CA THR A 19 4.37 -19.18 26.08
C THR A 19 5.04 -18.09 25.26
N VAL A 20 6.05 -18.48 24.47
CA VAL A 20 6.73 -17.61 23.51
C VAL A 20 6.22 -17.96 22.12
N ALA A 21 5.55 -17.01 21.46
CA ALA A 21 5.10 -17.14 20.08
C ALA A 21 6.25 -16.87 19.10
N VAL A 22 6.10 -17.36 17.86
CA VAL A 22 7.02 -17.02 16.77
C VAL A 22 6.87 -15.54 16.41
N ALA A 23 7.99 -14.84 16.26
CA ALA A 23 8.01 -13.47 15.77
C ALA A 23 7.69 -13.41 14.28
N LEU A 24 6.95 -12.40 13.85
CA LEU A 24 6.67 -12.10 12.46
C LEU A 24 7.27 -10.74 12.06
N VAL A 25 7.43 -10.53 10.77
CA VAL A 25 7.68 -9.20 10.22
C VAL A 25 6.47 -8.32 10.53
N ASP A 26 6.70 -7.04 10.83
CA ASP A 26 5.67 -6.08 11.25
C ASP A 26 4.46 -6.01 10.30
N SER A 27 4.71 -5.97 8.99
CA SER A 27 3.65 -5.97 7.97
C SER A 27 2.83 -7.27 7.95
N GLN A 28 3.44 -8.41 8.26
CA GLN A 28 2.74 -9.69 8.39
C GLN A 28 1.89 -9.73 9.66
N ALA A 29 2.46 -9.28 10.78
CA ALA A 29 1.74 -9.19 12.05
C ALA A 29 0.52 -8.24 11.96
N ALA A 30 0.58 -7.21 11.11
CA ALA A 30 -0.53 -6.29 10.89
C ALA A 30 -1.80 -6.97 10.34
N VAL A 31 -1.69 -8.12 9.66
CA VAL A 31 -2.82 -8.83 9.04
C VAL A 31 -3.85 -9.28 10.09
N PRO A 32 -3.50 -10.11 11.10
CA PRO A 32 -4.43 -10.46 12.15
C PRO A 32 -4.85 -9.24 13.01
N GLY A 33 -3.98 -8.24 13.17
CA GLY A 33 -4.30 -6.98 13.85
C GLY A 33 -5.39 -6.15 13.16
N ALA A 34 -5.51 -6.29 11.85
CA ALA A 34 -6.56 -5.70 11.03
C ALA A 34 -7.87 -6.52 11.02
N GLY A 35 -7.98 -7.61 11.80
CA GLY A 35 -9.14 -8.48 11.79
C GLY A 35 -9.24 -9.38 10.55
N ILE A 36 -8.10 -9.69 9.92
CA ILE A 36 -8.04 -10.56 8.73
C ILE A 36 -7.57 -11.95 9.17
N GLY A 37 -8.50 -12.92 9.18
CA GLY A 37 -8.27 -14.32 9.53
C GLY A 37 -8.82 -15.30 8.47
N GLU A 38 -9.16 -14.80 7.28
CA GLU A 38 -9.77 -15.59 6.22
C GLU A 38 -9.38 -15.06 4.83
N GLU A 39 -9.67 -15.84 3.79
CA GLU A 39 -9.47 -15.46 2.39
C GLU A 39 -10.40 -14.34 1.94
N GLY A 40 -10.10 -13.71 0.81
CA GLY A 40 -10.92 -12.69 0.17
C GLY A 40 -10.70 -11.28 0.71
N LYS A 41 -9.93 -11.12 1.78
CA LYS A 41 -9.57 -9.85 2.37
C LYS A 41 -8.09 -9.56 2.11
N MET A 42 -7.78 -8.32 1.73
CA MET A 42 -6.41 -7.88 1.50
C MET A 42 -6.08 -6.69 2.40
N LEU A 43 -4.98 -6.75 3.12
CA LEU A 43 -4.42 -5.61 3.85
C LEU A 43 -3.54 -4.78 2.92
N ALA A 44 -3.76 -3.47 2.86
CA ALA A 44 -2.85 -2.48 2.29
C ALA A 44 -2.27 -1.63 3.43
N THR A 45 -0.99 -1.77 3.70
CA THR A 45 -0.27 -0.91 4.64
C THR A 45 0.34 0.25 3.86
N MET A 46 -0.29 1.43 3.98
CA MET A 46 -0.03 2.60 3.14
C MET A 46 0.79 3.65 3.89
N GLY A 47 2.01 3.87 3.41
CA GLY A 47 2.97 4.86 3.91
C GLY A 47 3.74 5.51 2.75
N THR A 48 5.07 5.66 2.88
CA THR A 48 5.97 6.09 1.79
C THR A 48 5.85 5.18 0.58
N SER A 49 5.80 3.88 0.83
CA SER A 49 5.41 2.80 -0.09
C SER A 49 4.13 2.12 0.39
N THR A 50 3.61 1.17 -0.38
CA THR A 50 2.49 0.34 0.07
C THR A 50 2.83 -1.14 -0.05
N VAL A 51 2.53 -1.90 1.01
CA VAL A 51 2.60 -3.35 1.00
C VAL A 51 1.19 -3.92 1.04
N TYR A 52 0.89 -4.81 0.11
CA TYR A 52 -0.36 -5.55 0.03
C TYR A 52 -0.14 -6.97 0.51
N MET A 53 -1.00 -7.46 1.41
CA MET A 53 -0.96 -8.83 1.93
C MET A 53 -2.34 -9.45 1.92
N THR A 54 -2.43 -10.68 1.48
CA THR A 54 -3.67 -11.47 1.51
C THR A 54 -3.37 -12.94 1.82
N LEU A 55 -4.41 -13.67 2.18
CA LEU A 55 -4.36 -15.08 2.54
C LEU A 55 -5.04 -15.92 1.48
N GLY A 56 -4.59 -17.14 1.28
CA GLY A 56 -5.22 -18.15 0.45
C GLY A 56 -5.04 -19.55 1.01
N LYS A 57 -5.81 -20.52 0.51
CA LYS A 57 -5.73 -21.92 0.95
C LYS A 57 -4.77 -22.77 0.09
N GLU A 58 -4.48 -22.31 -1.11
CA GLU A 58 -3.67 -23.06 -2.08
C GLU A 58 -2.41 -22.28 -2.48
N PRO A 59 -1.29 -22.95 -2.82
CA PRO A 59 -0.09 -22.29 -3.31
C PRO A 59 -0.25 -21.88 -4.78
N VAL A 60 -0.65 -20.63 -5.03
CA VAL A 60 -0.83 -20.12 -6.39
C VAL A 60 0.38 -19.26 -6.78
N TYR A 61 0.94 -19.53 -7.96
CA TYR A 61 1.96 -18.66 -8.54
C TYR A 61 1.32 -17.41 -9.18
N VAL A 62 1.68 -16.24 -8.69
CA VAL A 62 1.22 -14.95 -9.23
C VAL A 62 2.41 -14.25 -9.90
N LYS A 63 2.38 -14.16 -11.23
CA LYS A 63 3.48 -13.58 -12.01
C LYS A 63 3.76 -12.12 -11.58
N GLY A 64 5.02 -11.81 -11.36
CA GLY A 64 5.46 -10.45 -10.97
C GLY A 64 5.15 -10.09 -9.52
N MET A 65 4.77 -11.05 -8.70
CA MET A 65 4.53 -10.86 -7.27
C MET A 65 5.66 -11.50 -6.43
N GLY A 66 5.67 -11.11 -5.14
CA GLY A 66 6.52 -11.76 -4.15
C GLY A 66 6.17 -13.23 -3.94
N ALA A 67 6.97 -13.92 -3.14
CA ALA A 67 6.78 -15.33 -2.88
C ALA A 67 5.46 -15.61 -2.14
N CYS A 68 4.85 -16.74 -2.48
CA CYS A 68 3.81 -17.37 -1.68
C CYS A 68 4.49 -18.22 -0.59
N SER A 69 4.12 -18.03 0.67
CA SER A 69 4.72 -18.74 1.82
C SER A 69 3.64 -19.37 2.68
N GLN A 70 3.77 -20.67 2.93
CA GLN A 70 2.85 -21.39 3.83
C GLN A 70 3.10 -21.00 5.28
N ASP A 71 2.04 -20.83 6.07
CA ASP A 71 2.06 -20.57 7.52
C ASP A 71 2.87 -19.34 7.95
N SER A 72 3.23 -18.45 7.01
CA SER A 72 4.11 -17.32 7.30
C SER A 72 3.41 -16.13 7.97
N ILE A 73 2.09 -16.06 7.90
CA ILE A 73 1.26 -15.06 8.61
C ILE A 73 0.36 -15.77 9.61
N LEU A 74 -0.47 -16.68 9.12
CA LEU A 74 -1.43 -17.43 9.94
C LEU A 74 -1.35 -18.92 9.64
N PRO A 75 -1.44 -19.79 10.66
CA PRO A 75 -1.44 -21.24 10.46
C PRO A 75 -2.58 -21.69 9.52
N GLY A 76 -2.28 -22.60 8.62
CA GLY A 76 -3.24 -23.17 7.67
C GLY A 76 -3.56 -22.30 6.46
N PHE A 77 -2.76 -21.25 6.22
CA PHE A 77 -2.88 -20.37 5.06
C PHE A 77 -1.57 -20.20 4.32
N TYR A 78 -1.66 -19.95 3.03
CA TYR A 78 -0.60 -19.37 2.22
C TYR A 78 -0.71 -17.85 2.26
N ALA A 79 0.38 -17.17 2.57
CA ALA A 79 0.47 -15.72 2.55
C ALA A 79 1.00 -15.23 1.22
N TYR A 80 0.35 -14.22 0.66
CA TYR A 80 0.74 -13.54 -0.56
C TYR A 80 1.10 -12.11 -0.26
N SER A 81 2.17 -11.60 -0.87
CA SER A 81 2.58 -10.22 -0.73
C SER A 81 2.90 -9.57 -2.05
N ALA A 82 2.57 -8.28 -2.16
CA ALA A 82 2.97 -7.42 -3.26
C ALA A 82 3.37 -6.05 -2.72
N GLY A 83 4.14 -5.29 -3.49
CA GLY A 83 4.58 -3.96 -3.07
C GLY A 83 4.49 -2.94 -4.19
N GLN A 84 4.10 -1.72 -3.81
CA GLN A 84 4.18 -0.51 -4.62
C GLN A 84 5.30 0.34 -4.07
N SER A 85 6.34 0.60 -4.87
CA SER A 85 7.60 1.18 -4.38
C SER A 85 7.48 2.63 -3.92
N CYS A 86 6.53 3.38 -4.48
CA CYS A 86 6.32 4.78 -4.20
C CYS A 86 4.83 5.07 -4.10
N VAL A 87 4.38 5.61 -2.96
CA VAL A 87 3.00 6.09 -2.75
C VAL A 87 3.05 7.43 -2.04
N GLY A 88 3.32 7.48 -0.72
CA GLY A 88 3.43 8.73 0.03
C GLY A 88 4.57 9.63 -0.44
N ASP A 89 5.65 9.04 -0.93
CA ASP A 89 6.82 9.78 -1.45
C ASP A 89 6.47 10.65 -2.67
N HIS A 90 5.48 10.26 -3.50
CA HIS A 90 4.98 11.12 -4.58
C HIS A 90 4.46 12.45 -4.05
N PHE A 91 3.71 12.41 -2.95
CA PHE A 91 3.08 13.60 -2.38
C PHE A 91 4.10 14.51 -1.72
N ALA A 92 5.11 13.94 -1.05
CA ALA A 92 6.24 14.68 -0.52
C ALA A 92 7.02 15.34 -1.67
N TRP A 93 7.33 14.59 -2.73
CA TRP A 93 8.03 15.12 -3.90
C TRP A 93 7.27 16.29 -4.56
N VAL A 94 5.94 16.20 -4.71
CA VAL A 94 5.13 17.32 -5.25
C VAL A 94 5.25 18.55 -4.37
N VAL A 95 5.11 18.38 -3.07
CA VAL A 95 5.23 19.48 -2.10
C VAL A 95 6.61 20.14 -2.20
N ASP A 96 7.67 19.35 -2.20
CA ASP A 96 9.04 19.86 -2.14
C ASP A 96 9.51 20.48 -3.46
N ASN A 97 8.96 20.07 -4.62
CA ASN A 97 9.51 20.42 -5.94
C ASN A 97 8.55 21.16 -6.87
N ILE A 98 7.24 21.07 -6.67
CA ILE A 98 6.25 21.54 -7.65
C ILE A 98 5.38 22.69 -7.10
N VAL A 99 5.13 22.72 -5.79
CA VAL A 99 4.18 23.67 -5.20
C VAL A 99 4.75 25.07 -5.10
N PRO A 100 4.13 26.10 -5.74
CA PRO A 100 4.56 27.50 -5.63
C PRO A 100 4.36 28.08 -4.23
N ARG A 101 5.18 29.06 -3.87
CA ARG A 101 5.19 29.68 -2.53
C ARG A 101 3.81 30.17 -2.07
N HIS A 102 3.03 30.79 -2.95
CA HIS A 102 1.71 31.32 -2.59
C HIS A 102 0.72 30.26 -2.10
N TYR A 103 0.92 28.95 -2.42
CA TYR A 103 0.13 27.86 -1.85
C TYR A 103 0.42 27.66 -0.36
N TYR A 104 1.67 27.83 0.04
CA TYR A 104 2.07 27.74 1.46
C TYR A 104 1.48 28.91 2.25
N ASP A 105 1.57 30.12 1.69
CA ASP A 105 1.04 31.32 2.33
C ASP A 105 -0.49 31.21 2.53
N GLU A 106 -1.18 30.65 1.55
CA GLU A 106 -2.63 30.43 1.64
C GLU A 106 -2.99 29.27 2.59
N ALA A 107 -2.21 28.20 2.60
CA ALA A 107 -2.38 27.10 3.56
C ALA A 107 -2.24 27.60 5.00
N GLU A 108 -1.20 28.40 5.28
CA GLU A 108 -0.97 29.01 6.58
C GLU A 108 -2.13 29.95 6.99
N ARG A 109 -2.60 30.79 6.08
CA ARG A 109 -3.75 31.68 6.28
C ARG A 109 -5.02 30.90 6.66
N LEU A 110 -5.19 29.69 6.12
CA LEU A 110 -6.34 28.81 6.39
C LEU A 110 -6.13 27.87 7.57
N GLY A 111 -4.94 27.87 8.22
CA GLY A 111 -4.62 26.94 9.30
C GLY A 111 -4.50 25.49 8.83
N LEU A 112 -4.17 25.27 7.56
CA LEU A 112 -4.03 23.94 6.95
C LEU A 112 -2.57 23.57 6.76
N SER A 113 -2.26 22.27 6.79
CA SER A 113 -1.00 21.79 6.21
C SER A 113 -1.04 21.96 4.70
N ILE A 114 0.15 22.05 4.04
CA ILE A 114 0.23 22.15 2.58
C ILE A 114 -0.46 20.95 1.87
N HIS A 115 -0.30 19.73 2.40
CA HIS A 115 -1.05 18.56 1.91
C HIS A 115 -2.57 18.71 2.10
N GLY A 116 -3.00 19.29 3.23
CA GLY A 116 -4.42 19.58 3.51
C GLY A 116 -4.99 20.59 2.52
N TYR A 117 -4.23 21.61 2.20
CA TYR A 117 -4.63 22.64 1.23
C TYR A 117 -4.71 22.07 -0.20
N LEU A 118 -3.67 21.38 -0.68
CA LEU A 118 -3.68 20.73 -2.00
C LEU A 118 -4.85 19.77 -2.13
N ARG A 119 -5.11 18.96 -1.10
CA ARG A 119 -6.26 18.07 -1.07
C ARG A 119 -7.59 18.82 -1.17
N SER A 120 -7.73 19.95 -0.46
CA SER A 120 -8.96 20.76 -0.51
C SER A 120 -9.25 21.32 -1.91
N LEU A 121 -8.20 21.59 -2.69
CA LEU A 121 -8.31 22.02 -4.10
C LEU A 121 -8.62 20.82 -5.00
N ALA A 122 -7.87 19.72 -4.86
CA ALA A 122 -8.04 18.50 -5.63
C ALA A 122 -9.42 17.85 -5.46
N MET A 123 -10.04 17.95 -4.26
CA MET A 123 -11.39 17.47 -3.98
C MET A 123 -12.49 18.17 -4.80
N LYS A 124 -12.24 19.37 -5.29
CA LYS A 124 -13.20 20.12 -6.12
C LYS A 124 -13.26 19.59 -7.56
N GLN A 125 -12.28 18.80 -7.96
CA GLN A 125 -12.18 18.25 -9.30
C GLN A 125 -12.97 16.94 -9.43
N GLN A 126 -13.56 16.72 -10.60
CA GLN A 126 -14.12 15.42 -10.97
C GLN A 126 -13.01 14.45 -11.40
N PRO A 127 -13.26 13.12 -11.39
CA PRO A 127 -12.32 12.12 -11.91
C PRO A 127 -11.78 12.49 -13.29
N GLY A 128 -10.44 12.55 -13.45
CA GLY A 128 -9.78 12.87 -14.72
C GLY A 128 -9.97 14.29 -15.25
N GLN A 129 -10.62 15.19 -14.51
CA GLN A 129 -10.88 16.57 -14.96
C GLN A 129 -9.59 17.36 -15.24
N HIS A 130 -8.51 17.07 -14.50
CA HIS A 130 -7.21 17.71 -14.70
C HIS A 130 -6.54 17.33 -16.02
N GLY A 131 -7.00 16.28 -16.72
CA GLY A 131 -6.49 15.87 -18.04
C GLY A 131 -5.08 15.26 -18.02
N LEU A 132 -4.58 14.89 -16.84
CA LEU A 132 -3.27 14.24 -16.65
C LEU A 132 -3.46 12.73 -16.48
N LEU A 133 -2.46 11.95 -16.92
CA LEU A 133 -2.34 10.54 -16.66
C LEU A 133 -0.90 10.23 -16.25
N ALA A 134 -0.69 9.46 -15.17
CA ALA A 134 0.65 9.20 -14.67
C ALA A 134 0.92 7.70 -14.45
N LEU A 135 2.20 7.33 -14.55
CA LEU A 135 2.76 6.07 -14.06
C LEU A 135 3.48 6.33 -12.74
N ASP A 136 3.14 5.59 -11.71
CA ASP A 136 3.60 5.78 -10.31
C ASP A 136 5.01 5.20 -10.03
N TRP A 137 5.91 5.18 -11.03
CA TRP A 137 7.18 4.46 -10.96
C TRP A 137 8.37 5.33 -10.56
N TRP A 138 8.19 6.33 -9.67
CA TRP A 138 9.30 7.20 -9.20
C TRP A 138 10.44 6.42 -8.55
N ASN A 139 10.15 5.24 -7.95
CA ASN A 139 11.12 4.30 -7.39
C ASN A 139 11.01 2.93 -8.07
N GLY A 140 10.88 2.88 -9.41
CA GLY A 140 10.68 1.66 -10.15
C GLY A 140 9.30 1.00 -9.97
N ASN A 141 9.10 -0.16 -10.59
CA ASN A 141 7.89 -0.97 -10.44
C ASN A 141 8.22 -2.31 -9.79
N ARG A 142 8.01 -2.41 -8.48
CA ARG A 142 8.27 -3.64 -7.70
C ARG A 142 7.31 -4.77 -8.06
N CYS A 143 6.03 -4.45 -8.25
CA CYS A 143 4.95 -5.35 -8.66
C CYS A 143 4.02 -4.58 -9.61
N VAL A 144 3.69 -5.12 -10.77
CA VAL A 144 3.80 -6.50 -11.26
C VAL A 144 4.98 -6.73 -12.24
N LEU A 145 5.78 -5.69 -12.54
CA LEU A 145 6.84 -5.77 -13.55
C LEU A 145 8.16 -6.29 -12.98
N ALA A 146 8.38 -6.13 -11.67
CA ALA A 146 9.62 -6.48 -10.97
C ALA A 146 10.84 -5.80 -11.63
N ASP A 147 10.68 -4.53 -12.04
CA ASP A 147 11.70 -3.75 -12.76
C ASP A 147 11.93 -2.41 -12.04
N MET A 148 13.08 -2.28 -11.40
CA MET A 148 13.46 -1.10 -10.61
C MET A 148 14.11 0.00 -11.44
N ASP A 149 14.39 -0.25 -12.72
CA ASP A 149 14.98 0.72 -13.65
C ASP A 149 13.91 1.53 -14.41
N LEU A 150 12.63 1.22 -14.18
CA LEU A 150 11.52 2.01 -14.67
C LEU A 150 11.41 3.32 -13.89
N THR A 151 10.97 4.38 -14.58
CA THR A 151 10.86 5.73 -14.02
C THR A 151 9.44 6.27 -14.12
N GLY A 152 9.12 7.31 -13.32
CA GLY A 152 7.82 7.96 -13.35
C GLY A 152 7.55 8.68 -14.67
N LEU A 153 6.26 8.82 -15.00
CA LEU A 153 5.78 9.56 -16.17
C LEU A 153 4.52 10.33 -15.79
N ILE A 154 4.40 11.56 -16.27
CA ILE A 154 3.13 12.30 -16.28
C ILE A 154 2.89 12.79 -17.72
N LEU A 155 1.75 12.43 -18.28
CA LEU A 155 1.29 12.85 -19.59
C LEU A 155 0.14 13.84 -19.46
N GLY A 156 0.05 14.81 -20.39
CA GLY A 156 -1.11 15.71 -20.50
C GLY A 156 -0.88 17.13 -19.99
N PHE A 157 0.35 17.53 -19.66
CA PHE A 157 0.68 18.90 -19.20
C PHE A 157 0.21 19.97 -20.21
N ARG A 158 -0.34 21.05 -19.66
CA ARG A 158 -0.71 22.27 -20.38
C ARG A 158 -0.23 23.51 -19.58
N LEU A 159 -0.23 24.67 -20.19
CA LEU A 159 0.10 25.93 -19.50
C LEU A 159 -0.84 26.26 -18.35
N THR A 160 -2.02 25.66 -18.32
CA THR A 160 -3.02 25.82 -17.25
C THR A 160 -2.90 24.77 -16.15
N THR A 161 -1.99 23.78 -16.27
CA THR A 161 -1.79 22.74 -15.24
C THR A 161 -1.27 23.35 -13.95
N ARG A 162 -1.87 22.97 -12.84
CA ARG A 162 -1.58 23.47 -11.49
C ARG A 162 -1.05 22.37 -10.57
N ALA A 163 -0.53 22.74 -9.41
CA ALA A 163 0.03 21.81 -8.44
C ALA A 163 -0.99 20.78 -7.94
N GLU A 164 -2.23 21.19 -7.68
CA GLU A 164 -3.32 20.30 -7.28
C GLU A 164 -3.70 19.29 -8.35
N ASP A 165 -3.54 19.62 -9.64
CA ASP A 165 -3.79 18.71 -10.76
C ASP A 165 -2.78 17.56 -10.73
N ILE A 166 -1.50 17.90 -10.54
CA ILE A 166 -0.41 16.91 -10.44
C ILE A 166 -0.60 16.06 -9.17
N TYR A 167 -0.93 16.70 -8.04
CA TYR A 167 -1.16 16.01 -6.77
C TYR A 167 -2.27 14.96 -6.90
N ARG A 168 -3.41 15.33 -7.53
CA ARG A 168 -4.52 14.40 -7.78
C ARG A 168 -4.15 13.31 -8.79
N ALA A 169 -3.50 13.66 -9.89
CA ALA A 169 -3.08 12.69 -10.91
C ALA A 169 -2.16 11.59 -10.31
N LEU A 170 -1.29 11.95 -9.37
CA LEU A 170 -0.43 10.98 -8.69
C LEU A 170 -1.21 10.11 -7.69
N ILE A 171 -2.24 10.64 -7.01
CA ILE A 171 -3.15 9.81 -6.22
C ILE A 171 -3.86 8.80 -7.12
N GLU A 172 -4.39 9.23 -8.26
CA GLU A 172 -5.06 8.35 -9.22
C GLU A 172 -4.08 7.32 -9.80
N ALA A 173 -2.83 7.69 -10.10
CA ALA A 173 -1.80 6.76 -10.59
C ALA A 173 -1.48 5.66 -9.57
N THR A 174 -1.32 6.01 -8.29
CA THR A 174 -1.10 4.99 -7.24
C THR A 174 -2.30 4.05 -7.09
N ALA A 175 -3.51 4.54 -7.28
CA ALA A 175 -4.72 3.71 -7.29
C ALA A 175 -4.78 2.78 -8.52
N TYR A 176 -4.33 3.24 -9.70
CA TYR A 176 -4.20 2.37 -10.89
C TYR A 176 -3.14 1.29 -10.69
N GLY A 177 -1.99 1.62 -10.09
CA GLY A 177 -0.97 0.65 -9.69
C GLY A 177 -1.54 -0.42 -8.75
N ALA A 178 -2.29 -0.01 -7.72
CA ALA A 178 -3.00 -0.91 -6.82
C ALA A 178 -3.99 -1.82 -7.57
N ARG A 179 -4.78 -1.25 -8.50
CA ARG A 179 -5.72 -2.00 -9.35
C ARG A 179 -4.99 -3.04 -10.20
N ARG A 180 -3.81 -2.71 -10.72
CA ARG A 180 -2.99 -3.65 -11.51
C ARG A 180 -2.49 -4.82 -10.66
N ILE A 181 -2.05 -4.56 -9.43
CA ILE A 181 -1.63 -5.57 -8.45
C ILE A 181 -2.79 -6.49 -8.09
N ILE A 182 -3.92 -5.93 -7.66
CA ILE A 182 -5.12 -6.71 -7.28
C ILE A 182 -5.65 -7.50 -8.47
N GLY A 183 -5.63 -6.92 -9.67
CA GLY A 183 -6.00 -7.60 -10.90
C GLY A 183 -5.13 -8.82 -11.20
N ALA A 184 -3.83 -8.77 -10.93
CA ALA A 184 -2.93 -9.90 -11.11
C ALA A 184 -3.22 -11.03 -10.11
N PHE A 185 -3.53 -10.72 -8.85
CA PHE A 185 -3.98 -11.71 -7.87
C PHE A 185 -5.26 -12.40 -8.34
N LYS A 186 -6.29 -11.63 -8.69
CA LYS A 186 -7.58 -12.16 -9.16
C LYS A 186 -7.44 -13.03 -10.42
N ALA A 187 -6.63 -12.59 -11.38
CA ALA A 187 -6.38 -13.35 -12.62
C ALA A 187 -5.66 -14.67 -12.37
N SER A 188 -4.92 -14.79 -11.28
CA SER A 188 -4.26 -16.04 -10.86
C SER A 188 -5.13 -16.91 -9.93
N GLY A 189 -6.37 -16.51 -9.63
CA GLY A 189 -7.30 -17.27 -8.78
C GLY A 189 -7.23 -16.92 -7.29
N VAL A 190 -6.36 -15.99 -6.87
CA VAL A 190 -6.35 -15.52 -5.48
C VAL A 190 -7.50 -14.55 -5.25
N GLN A 191 -8.36 -14.85 -4.29
CA GLN A 191 -9.54 -14.03 -4.02
C GLN A 191 -9.18 -12.73 -3.31
N VAL A 192 -9.68 -11.61 -3.82
CA VAL A 192 -9.60 -10.29 -3.19
C VAL A 192 -10.93 -9.57 -3.40
N ASN A 193 -11.76 -9.53 -2.37
CA ASN A 193 -13.13 -8.99 -2.44
C ASN A 193 -13.25 -7.65 -1.69
N GLU A 194 -12.42 -7.44 -0.68
CA GLU A 194 -12.43 -6.25 0.18
C GLU A 194 -10.99 -5.83 0.51
N LEU A 195 -10.72 -4.51 0.52
CA LEU A 195 -9.43 -3.95 0.91
C LEU A 195 -9.52 -3.35 2.31
N TYR A 196 -8.59 -3.73 3.16
CA TYR A 196 -8.37 -3.15 4.49
C TYR A 196 -7.18 -2.21 4.40
N ALA A 197 -7.38 -0.93 4.69
CA ALA A 197 -6.35 0.10 4.58
C ALA A 197 -5.80 0.46 5.96
N SER A 198 -4.50 0.32 6.15
CA SER A 198 -3.76 0.61 7.38
C SER A 198 -2.63 1.60 7.09
N GLY A 199 -2.14 2.27 8.14
CA GLY A 199 -1.06 3.25 8.02
C GLY A 199 -1.53 4.69 8.14
N GLY A 200 -0.58 5.62 7.99
CA GLY A 200 -0.86 7.05 8.22
C GLY A 200 -1.77 7.70 7.17
N ILE A 201 -1.69 7.25 5.94
CA ILE A 201 -2.47 7.81 4.82
C ILE A 201 -3.97 7.54 4.99
N PRO A 202 -4.44 6.29 5.19
CA PRO A 202 -5.86 6.01 5.33
C PRO A 202 -6.55 6.74 6.49
N MET A 203 -5.79 7.03 7.53
CA MET A 203 -6.30 7.75 8.69
C MET A 203 -6.53 9.25 8.42
N LYS A 204 -5.72 9.84 7.53
CA LYS A 204 -5.63 11.29 7.32
C LYS A 204 -6.22 11.77 5.99
N ASP A 205 -6.37 10.88 5.02
CA ASP A 205 -6.77 11.25 3.65
C ASP A 205 -8.03 10.51 3.16
N PRO A 206 -9.22 11.03 3.48
CA PRO A 206 -10.48 10.46 3.02
C PRO A 206 -10.66 10.57 1.50
N MET A 207 -10.09 11.60 0.84
CA MET A 207 -10.17 11.75 -0.62
C MET A 207 -9.43 10.63 -1.32
N MET A 208 -8.21 10.33 -0.88
CA MET A 208 -7.41 9.24 -1.45
C MET A 208 -8.13 7.90 -1.27
N MET A 209 -8.72 7.64 -0.10
CA MET A 209 -9.48 6.40 0.13
C MET A 209 -10.70 6.29 -0.77
N GLN A 210 -11.42 7.39 -1.03
CA GLN A 210 -12.54 7.38 -1.96
C GLN A 210 -12.08 7.14 -3.40
N ILE A 211 -10.99 7.80 -3.85
CA ILE A 211 -10.41 7.55 -5.18
C ILE A 211 -10.00 6.08 -5.33
N TYR A 212 -9.37 5.50 -4.32
CA TYR A 212 -9.01 4.08 -4.35
C TYR A 212 -10.26 3.18 -4.43
N ALA A 213 -11.32 3.46 -3.66
CA ALA A 213 -12.57 2.70 -3.73
C ALA A 213 -13.17 2.77 -5.14
N ASP A 214 -13.21 3.96 -5.73
CA ASP A 214 -13.77 4.22 -7.06
C ASP A 214 -12.94 3.54 -8.16
N VAL A 215 -11.60 3.65 -8.10
CA VAL A 215 -10.68 3.05 -9.08
C VAL A 215 -10.67 1.53 -8.99
N LEU A 216 -10.65 0.98 -7.78
CA LEU A 216 -10.63 -0.47 -7.54
C LEU A 216 -12.00 -1.12 -7.76
N ASN A 217 -13.07 -0.33 -7.79
CA ASN A 217 -14.46 -0.78 -7.79
C ASN A 217 -14.72 -1.83 -6.68
N MET A 218 -14.25 -1.53 -5.46
CA MET A 218 -14.43 -2.40 -4.30
C MET A 218 -14.47 -1.58 -3.01
N PRO A 219 -15.12 -2.08 -1.94
CA PRO A 219 -15.13 -1.41 -0.66
C PRO A 219 -13.72 -1.36 -0.04
N ILE A 220 -13.40 -0.23 0.59
CA ILE A 220 -12.17 -0.05 1.37
C ILE A 220 -12.55 0.25 2.81
N ARG A 221 -12.11 -0.60 3.70
CA ARG A 221 -12.30 -0.47 5.14
C ARG A 221 -11.04 0.04 5.81
N VAL A 222 -11.14 1.09 6.60
CA VAL A 222 -10.00 1.61 7.35
C VAL A 222 -9.79 0.76 8.60
N CYS A 223 -8.53 0.37 8.88
CA CYS A 223 -8.21 -0.35 10.10
C CYS A 223 -8.42 0.53 11.35
N GLY A 224 -8.91 -0.07 12.43
CA GLY A 224 -9.26 0.64 13.65
C GLY A 224 -8.08 0.89 14.61
N SER A 225 -6.91 0.29 14.35
CA SER A 225 -5.72 0.43 15.18
C SER A 225 -4.63 1.21 14.44
N SER A 226 -4.04 2.19 15.12
CA SER A 226 -2.81 2.86 14.66
C SER A 226 -1.56 1.99 14.84
N CYS A 227 -1.65 0.95 15.65
CA CYS A 227 -0.57 0.02 15.99
C CYS A 227 -0.92 -1.41 15.55
N GLY A 228 -1.34 -1.58 14.28
CA GLY A 228 -1.73 -2.87 13.71
C GLY A 228 -0.75 -4.03 13.97
N PRO A 229 0.56 -3.86 13.72
CA PRO A 229 1.55 -4.90 13.99
C PRO A 229 1.62 -5.35 15.46
N MET A 230 1.55 -4.41 16.40
CA MET A 230 1.54 -4.74 17.84
C MET A 230 0.27 -5.51 18.22
N LEU A 231 -0.87 -5.07 17.72
CA LEU A 231 -2.14 -5.75 17.97
C LEU A 231 -2.14 -7.17 17.39
N GLY A 232 -1.65 -7.35 16.17
CA GLY A 232 -1.53 -8.66 15.55
C GLY A 232 -0.57 -9.59 16.29
N SER A 233 0.55 -9.06 16.77
CA SER A 233 1.46 -9.82 17.64
C SER A 233 0.77 -10.25 18.93
N ALA A 234 -0.09 -9.40 19.52
CA ALA A 234 -0.87 -9.75 20.70
C ALA A 234 -1.93 -10.84 20.38
N VAL A 235 -2.58 -10.78 19.20
CA VAL A 235 -3.51 -11.84 18.74
C VAL A 235 -2.80 -13.19 18.67
N LEU A 236 -1.61 -13.22 18.05
CA LEU A 236 -0.83 -14.45 17.91
C LEU A 236 -0.30 -14.96 19.25
N ALA A 237 0.10 -14.07 20.15
CA ALA A 237 0.51 -14.43 21.51
C ALA A 237 -0.65 -15.03 22.31
N ALA A 238 -1.84 -14.44 22.22
CA ALA A 238 -3.05 -14.96 22.86
C ALA A 238 -3.46 -16.33 22.32
N LEU A 239 -3.33 -16.54 20.98
CA LEU A 239 -3.53 -17.84 20.37
C LEU A 239 -2.50 -18.88 20.86
N ALA A 240 -1.22 -18.48 20.95
CA ALA A 240 -0.15 -19.35 21.42
C ALA A 240 -0.29 -19.72 22.91
N ALA A 241 -0.83 -18.83 23.73
CA ALA A 241 -1.12 -19.09 25.14
C ALA A 241 -2.19 -20.18 25.30
N GLY A 242 -3.19 -20.17 24.42
CA GLY A 242 -4.32 -21.09 24.48
C GLY A 242 -5.33 -20.75 25.58
N LYS A 243 -6.49 -21.38 25.52
CA LYS A 243 -7.62 -21.09 26.43
C LYS A 243 -7.29 -21.28 27.91
N GLU A 244 -6.47 -22.26 28.23
CA GLU A 244 -6.09 -22.58 29.63
C GLU A 244 -5.26 -21.48 30.30
N GLN A 245 -4.57 -20.65 29.50
CA GLN A 245 -3.79 -19.52 29.99
C GLN A 245 -4.46 -18.16 29.68
N GLY A 246 -5.77 -18.16 29.49
CA GLY A 246 -6.55 -16.93 29.23
C GLY A 246 -6.49 -16.41 27.80
N GLY A 247 -5.95 -17.20 26.87
CA GLY A 247 -5.94 -16.90 25.45
C GLY A 247 -7.07 -17.59 24.69
N TYR A 248 -6.84 -17.88 23.40
CA TYR A 248 -7.82 -18.47 22.48
C TYR A 248 -7.37 -19.83 21.97
N SER A 249 -8.31 -20.75 21.80
CA SER A 249 -8.04 -22.06 21.18
C SER A 249 -8.25 -22.08 19.66
N ASP A 250 -8.89 -21.04 19.12
CA ASP A 250 -9.26 -20.92 17.73
C ASP A 250 -8.76 -19.60 17.13
N LEU A 251 -8.11 -19.69 15.97
CA LEU A 251 -7.54 -18.54 15.28
C LEU A 251 -8.59 -17.51 14.89
N LYS A 252 -9.71 -17.98 14.30
CA LYS A 252 -10.76 -17.07 13.84
C LYS A 252 -11.35 -16.30 15.02
N CYS A 253 -11.63 -16.99 16.13
CA CYS A 253 -12.14 -16.37 17.35
C CYS A 253 -11.15 -15.30 17.90
N ALA A 254 -9.85 -15.60 17.92
CA ALA A 254 -8.84 -14.65 18.37
C ALA A 254 -8.80 -13.39 17.49
N VAL A 255 -8.78 -13.58 16.16
CA VAL A 255 -8.73 -12.49 15.18
C VAL A 255 -10.01 -11.66 15.22
N ASP A 256 -11.17 -12.28 15.24
CA ASP A 256 -12.48 -11.59 15.24
C ASP A 256 -12.69 -10.79 16.54
N THR A 257 -12.17 -11.29 17.68
CA THR A 257 -12.34 -10.64 18.99
C THR A 257 -11.33 -9.53 19.22
N MET A 258 -10.08 -9.75 18.88
CA MET A 258 -8.97 -8.83 19.19
C MET A 258 -8.62 -7.91 18.03
N GLY A 259 -8.82 -8.34 16.79
CA GLY A 259 -8.57 -7.51 15.61
C GLY A 259 -9.47 -6.28 15.61
N LYS A 260 -8.91 -5.12 15.23
CA LYS A 260 -9.67 -3.87 15.22
C LYS A 260 -9.90 -3.36 13.80
N VAL A 261 -11.17 -3.28 13.46
CA VAL A 261 -11.68 -2.66 12.25
C VAL A 261 -12.47 -1.42 12.66
N SER A 262 -12.34 -0.33 11.91
CA SER A 262 -13.17 0.85 12.15
C SER A 262 -14.47 0.76 11.35
N ASP A 263 -15.48 1.53 11.78
CA ASP A 263 -16.75 1.66 11.04
C ASP A 263 -16.60 2.48 9.75
N ARG A 264 -15.42 3.05 9.52
CA ARG A 264 -15.13 3.87 8.34
C ARG A 264 -14.90 2.98 7.12
N VAL A 265 -15.88 2.97 6.22
CA VAL A 265 -15.85 2.24 4.96
C VAL A 265 -16.11 3.20 3.80
N TYR A 266 -15.31 3.11 2.75
CA TYR A 266 -15.49 3.84 1.51
C TYR A 266 -16.03 2.87 0.46
N TYR A 267 -17.23 3.17 -0.04
CA TYR A 267 -17.85 2.40 -1.12
C TYR A 267 -17.61 3.06 -2.46
N PRO A 268 -17.44 2.29 -3.54
CA PRO A 268 -17.26 2.85 -4.87
C PRO A 268 -18.50 3.63 -5.33
N ILE A 269 -18.26 4.82 -5.89
CA ILE A 269 -19.29 5.64 -6.51
C ILE A 269 -19.38 5.25 -7.99
N LYS A 270 -20.49 4.64 -8.39
CA LYS A 270 -20.68 4.06 -9.73
C LYS A 270 -20.31 5.01 -10.88
N HIS A 271 -20.70 6.28 -10.80
CA HIS A 271 -20.36 7.27 -11.82
C HIS A 271 -18.84 7.46 -11.95
N ASN A 272 -18.13 7.59 -10.82
CA ASN A 272 -16.69 7.76 -10.80
C ASN A 272 -15.97 6.51 -11.33
N THR A 273 -16.43 5.32 -10.93
CA THR A 273 -15.89 4.04 -11.39
C THR A 273 -15.91 3.94 -12.92
N LEU A 274 -17.02 4.33 -13.56
CA LEU A 274 -17.13 4.30 -15.03
C LEU A 274 -16.13 5.24 -15.73
N VAL A 275 -15.81 6.37 -15.12
CA VAL A 275 -14.78 7.29 -15.64
C VAL A 275 -13.40 6.68 -15.42
N TYR A 276 -13.13 6.18 -14.22
CA TYR A 276 -11.84 5.55 -13.89
C TYR A 276 -11.58 4.27 -14.69
N ASP A 277 -12.60 3.50 -15.06
CA ASP A 277 -12.44 2.36 -15.96
C ASP A 277 -11.85 2.77 -17.31
N LYS A 278 -12.32 3.87 -17.88
CA LYS A 278 -11.78 4.40 -19.14
C LYS A 278 -10.33 4.89 -18.97
N LEU A 279 -10.05 5.64 -17.91
CA LEU A 279 -8.71 6.14 -17.62
C LEU A 279 -7.73 5.00 -17.31
N TYR A 280 -8.18 3.95 -16.64
CA TYR A 280 -7.40 2.75 -16.38
C TYR A 280 -7.03 2.00 -17.67
N CYS A 281 -7.92 1.97 -18.68
CA CYS A 281 -7.57 1.43 -19.99
C CYS A 281 -6.43 2.21 -20.65
N GLU A 282 -6.41 3.54 -20.54
CA GLU A 282 -5.29 4.36 -21.03
C GLU A 282 -4.02 4.14 -20.21
N PHE A 283 -4.15 4.05 -18.87
CA PHE A 283 -3.04 3.69 -17.99
C PHE A 283 -2.41 2.34 -18.40
N LEU A 284 -3.20 1.32 -18.71
CA LEU A 284 -2.69 0.02 -19.13
C LEU A 284 -1.93 0.08 -20.46
N LYS A 285 -2.31 0.95 -21.38
CA LYS A 285 -1.56 1.16 -22.64
C LYS A 285 -0.17 1.71 -22.34
N LEU A 286 -0.06 2.74 -21.49
CA LEU A 286 1.23 3.30 -21.07
C LEU A 286 2.05 2.30 -20.25
N HIS A 287 1.40 1.61 -19.30
CA HIS A 287 2.02 0.57 -18.49
C HIS A 287 2.64 -0.53 -19.36
N ASN A 288 1.92 -1.02 -20.36
CA ASN A 288 2.42 -2.06 -21.24
C ASN A 288 3.50 -1.53 -22.20
N TYR A 289 3.32 -0.32 -22.74
CA TYR A 289 4.27 0.28 -23.67
C TYR A 289 5.65 0.50 -23.05
N PHE A 290 5.72 1.02 -21.82
CA PHE A 290 6.99 1.28 -21.14
C PHE A 290 7.47 0.10 -20.28
N GLY A 291 6.56 -0.69 -19.72
CA GLY A 291 6.90 -1.74 -18.75
C GLY A 291 7.00 -3.15 -19.32
N CYS A 292 6.46 -3.40 -20.54
CA CYS A 292 6.48 -4.74 -21.16
C CYS A 292 7.28 -4.75 -22.47
N HIS A 293 8.44 -4.09 -22.50
CA HIS A 293 9.39 -4.08 -23.62
C HIS A 293 8.89 -3.41 -24.92
N GLY A 294 7.83 -2.59 -24.84
CA GLY A 294 7.39 -1.78 -25.98
C GLY A 294 8.35 -0.63 -26.28
N ASN A 295 9.00 -0.07 -25.25
CA ASN A 295 9.94 1.03 -25.37
C ASN A 295 10.87 1.15 -24.15
N ASP A 296 12.17 1.08 -24.38
CA ASP A 296 13.22 1.14 -23.33
C ASP A 296 13.73 2.56 -23.05
N VAL A 297 13.00 3.61 -23.45
CA VAL A 297 13.46 5.00 -23.29
C VAL A 297 13.78 5.35 -21.82
N MET A 298 13.00 4.83 -20.86
CA MET A 298 13.25 5.09 -19.44
C MET A 298 14.61 4.59 -19.00
N LYS A 299 14.98 3.37 -19.42
CA LYS A 299 16.28 2.74 -19.12
C LYS A 299 17.41 3.50 -19.82
N ARG A 300 17.26 3.85 -21.11
CA ARG A 300 18.27 4.64 -21.82
C ARG A 300 18.53 6.01 -21.19
N LEU A 301 17.49 6.66 -20.66
CA LEU A 301 17.66 7.93 -19.93
C LEU A 301 18.38 7.74 -18.60
N LEU A 302 18.11 6.65 -17.89
CA LEU A 302 18.81 6.29 -16.66
C LEU A 302 20.28 5.98 -16.92
N ASP A 303 20.58 5.20 -17.97
CA ASP A 303 21.94 4.89 -18.40
C ASP A 303 22.73 6.15 -18.78
N ALA A 304 22.11 7.05 -19.55
CA ALA A 304 22.71 8.34 -19.91
C ALA A 304 23.04 9.22 -18.70
N LYS A 305 22.18 9.21 -17.67
CA LYS A 305 22.42 9.89 -16.39
C LYS A 305 23.60 9.27 -15.64
N ASN A 306 23.64 7.95 -15.54
CA ASN A 306 24.68 7.21 -14.80
C ASN A 306 26.04 7.30 -15.45
N SER A 307 26.12 7.26 -16.79
CA SER A 307 27.37 7.39 -17.55
C SER A 307 28.04 8.74 -17.29
N ARG A 308 27.30 9.84 -17.23
CA ARG A 308 27.82 11.18 -16.91
C ARG A 308 28.31 11.32 -15.46
N GLN A 309 27.72 10.60 -14.51
CA GLN A 309 28.19 10.58 -13.12
C GLN A 309 29.54 9.89 -12.98
N ILE A 310 29.81 8.86 -13.77
CA ILE A 310 31.11 8.15 -13.78
C ILE A 310 32.20 9.05 -14.36
N GLU A 311 31.93 9.78 -15.45
CA GLU A 311 32.87 10.73 -16.06
C GLU A 311 33.19 11.94 -15.19
N SER A 312 32.26 12.37 -14.32
CA SER A 312 32.43 13.52 -13.42
C SER A 312 33.02 13.17 -12.05
N ALA A 313 33.23 11.90 -11.73
CA ALA A 313 33.91 11.50 -10.50
C ALA A 313 35.38 11.89 -10.57
N PRO A 314 35.95 12.69 -9.63
CA PRO A 314 37.37 13.03 -9.64
C PRO A 314 38.16 11.72 -9.49
N ASN A 315 39.12 11.50 -10.40
CA ASN A 315 40.08 10.45 -10.26
C ASN A 315 40.88 10.68 -8.98
N PHE A 316 40.51 10.02 -7.90
CA PHE A 316 41.36 9.89 -6.73
C PHE A 316 42.50 8.89 -7.11
N VAL A 317 43.63 9.45 -7.51
CA VAL A 317 44.92 8.73 -7.62
C VAL A 317 45.60 8.84 -6.26
#